data_d010b2d866aece9e232e8f0fe0519faa
#
_entry.id   d010b2d866aece9e232e8f0fe0519faa
#
_cell.length_a   1.000
_cell.length_b   1.000
_cell.length_c   1.000
_cell.angle_alpha   90.00
_cell.angle_beta   90.00
_cell.angle_gamma   90.00
#
_symmetry.space_group_name_H-M   'P 1'
#
loop_
_entity.id
_entity.type
_entity.pdbx_description
1 polymer ?
#
loop_
_entity_poly.entity_id
_entity_poly.type
_entity_poly.pdbx_seq_one_letter_code
_entity_poly.pdbx_strand_id
1 'polypeptide(L)'
;MKSPKVGFVSLGCPKALVDSERILTQLKTEGYDVASDYDGADLVVVNTCGFIESAVQESLDAIGEAMSANGRVIVTGCLGKDEDKIRKMHPNVLKVTGAAAYQEVMEAVHQYVPEPPKHNPFIDLVPEQGIRLTPKHYAYLKISEGCNHRCTFCIIPSMRGDLVSRPVGSVLTEAQALKKADVKEVLVISQDTSAYGLDTKYKLDFWNGQPVKTKFYDMCEALGQLGIWVRLHYVYPYPHVDAVIDLMAQGKILPYLDIPFQHASPRILKLMKRPAHSENTLERLKLWREKCPDLVIRSTFVVGFPGETEEDFQMLLDWLQEAQLDRVGCFTYSPVEGATANDLPDHVPEDIKQQRYERFMEVQQAISAAKLQKRIGQTMTVLVDDLEEEFPVAVARSYADAPEIDGNVFVEDIDKSLIKAGDLLEVEITDADQYDLYAKLIKIKSV
;
A
#
# COMPACT_ATOMS: atom_id res chain seq x y z
N MET A 1 -22.39 -20.38 26.82
CA MET A 1 -21.60 -21.12 25.80
C MET A 1 -20.42 -20.20 25.44
N LYS A 2 -19.24 -20.74 25.20
CA LYS A 2 -18.07 -19.96 24.78
C LYS A 2 -18.30 -19.52 23.32
N SER A 3 -17.94 -18.29 22.93
CA SER A 3 -18.03 -17.83 21.55
C SER A 3 -17.12 -18.70 20.65
N PRO A 4 -17.58 -19.08 19.46
CA PRO A 4 -16.73 -19.78 18.50
C PRO A 4 -15.53 -18.92 18.11
N LYS A 5 -14.36 -19.56 17.94
CA LYS A 5 -13.09 -18.91 17.71
C LYS A 5 -12.65 -19.12 16.26
N VAL A 6 -12.43 -18.03 15.52
CA VAL A 6 -11.93 -18.06 14.14
C VAL A 6 -10.47 -17.58 14.12
N GLY A 7 -9.55 -18.45 13.69
CA GLY A 7 -8.17 -18.09 13.42
C GLY A 7 -8.09 -17.31 12.10
N PHE A 8 -7.16 -16.35 12.00
CA PHE A 8 -7.03 -15.54 10.82
C PHE A 8 -5.56 -15.30 10.45
N VAL A 9 -5.23 -15.56 9.19
CA VAL A 9 -3.90 -15.29 8.59
C VAL A 9 -4.07 -14.28 7.47
N SER A 10 -3.32 -13.19 7.53
CA SER A 10 -3.33 -12.13 6.53
C SER A 10 -2.00 -12.05 5.81
N LEU A 11 -2.00 -12.37 4.53
CA LEU A 11 -0.83 -12.30 3.65
C LEU A 11 -1.02 -11.23 2.58
N GLY A 12 0.10 -10.73 2.05
CA GLY A 12 0.14 -9.86 0.89
C GLY A 12 0.17 -8.36 1.19
N CYS A 13 -0.31 -7.58 0.24
CA CYS A 13 -0.13 -6.13 0.17
C CYS A 13 -1.15 -5.35 1.04
N PRO A 14 -0.97 -4.02 1.22
CA PRO A 14 -1.91 -3.17 1.96
C PRO A 14 -3.39 -3.31 1.56
N LYS A 15 -3.68 -3.62 0.28
CA LYS A 15 -5.07 -3.85 -0.16
C LYS A 15 -5.65 -5.14 0.44
N ALA A 16 -4.84 -6.21 0.50
CA ALA A 16 -5.23 -7.46 1.15
C ALA A 16 -5.37 -7.30 2.68
N LEU A 17 -4.52 -6.47 3.30
CA LEU A 17 -4.63 -6.13 4.72
C LEU A 17 -5.96 -5.46 5.03
N VAL A 18 -6.39 -4.46 4.24
CA VAL A 18 -7.71 -3.84 4.41
C VAL A 18 -8.86 -4.84 4.20
N ASP A 19 -8.69 -5.80 3.28
CA ASP A 19 -9.67 -6.88 3.11
C ASP A 19 -9.77 -7.75 4.37
N SER A 20 -8.63 -8.10 4.97
CA SER A 20 -8.56 -8.81 6.26
C SER A 20 -9.23 -8.04 7.39
N GLU A 21 -8.93 -6.75 7.54
CA GLU A 21 -9.53 -5.88 8.57
C GLU A 21 -11.07 -5.84 8.49
N ARG A 22 -11.62 -5.83 7.26
CA ARG A 22 -13.07 -5.88 7.04
C ARG A 22 -13.68 -7.20 7.47
N ILE A 23 -13.06 -8.33 7.09
CA ILE A 23 -13.53 -9.65 7.51
C ILE A 23 -13.47 -9.77 9.03
N LEU A 24 -12.36 -9.38 9.65
CA LEU A 24 -12.18 -9.40 11.10
C LEU A 24 -13.20 -8.53 11.82
N THR A 25 -13.48 -7.34 11.29
CA THR A 25 -14.50 -6.43 11.84
C THR A 25 -15.88 -7.08 11.81
N GLN A 26 -16.25 -7.74 10.71
CA GLN A 26 -17.53 -8.41 10.57
C GLN A 26 -17.64 -9.62 11.50
N LEU A 27 -16.61 -10.46 11.58
CA LEU A 27 -16.55 -11.57 12.52
C LEU A 27 -16.81 -11.11 13.97
N LYS A 28 -16.13 -10.04 14.39
CA LYS A 28 -16.34 -9.47 15.74
C LYS A 28 -17.73 -8.88 15.91
N THR A 29 -18.26 -8.18 14.90
CA THR A 29 -19.62 -7.61 14.93
C THR A 29 -20.69 -8.70 15.10
N GLU A 30 -20.46 -9.89 14.55
CA GLU A 30 -21.35 -11.04 14.65
C GLU A 30 -21.11 -11.88 15.92
N GLY A 31 -20.10 -11.55 16.74
CA GLY A 31 -19.85 -12.18 18.03
C GLY A 31 -18.88 -13.35 18.01
N TYR A 32 -18.14 -13.55 16.91
CA TYR A 32 -17.05 -14.52 16.87
C TYR A 32 -15.82 -14.00 17.62
N ASP A 33 -15.12 -14.90 18.31
CA ASP A 33 -13.78 -14.61 18.81
C ASP A 33 -12.76 -14.77 17.68
N VAL A 34 -11.79 -13.87 17.64
CA VAL A 34 -10.70 -13.90 16.65
C VAL A 34 -9.40 -14.29 17.35
N ALA A 35 -8.62 -15.15 16.70
CA ALA A 35 -7.31 -15.57 17.16
C ALA A 35 -6.25 -15.32 16.09
N SER A 36 -5.04 -15.00 16.55
CA SER A 36 -3.85 -14.87 15.71
C SER A 36 -3.13 -16.19 15.43
N ASP A 37 -3.54 -17.25 16.11
CA ASP A 37 -2.96 -18.59 16.03
C ASP A 37 -3.96 -19.61 15.49
N TYR A 38 -3.47 -20.75 15.06
CA TYR A 38 -4.27 -21.86 14.56
C TYR A 38 -4.83 -22.74 15.69
N ASP A 39 -4.14 -22.75 16.84
CA ASP A 39 -4.41 -23.68 17.91
C ASP A 39 -5.65 -23.28 18.69
N GLY A 40 -6.57 -24.22 18.83
CA GLY A 40 -7.83 -23.99 19.52
C GLY A 40 -8.83 -23.09 18.78
N ALA A 41 -8.60 -22.77 17.50
CA ALA A 41 -9.61 -22.16 16.62
C ALA A 41 -10.58 -23.22 16.10
N ASP A 42 -11.88 -22.86 16.01
CA ASP A 42 -12.90 -23.74 15.43
C ASP A 42 -12.78 -23.80 13.89
N LEU A 43 -12.14 -22.79 13.28
CA LEU A 43 -11.89 -22.65 11.86
C LEU A 43 -10.78 -21.61 11.62
N VAL A 44 -10.04 -21.75 10.53
CA VAL A 44 -9.01 -20.76 10.12
C VAL A 44 -9.38 -20.15 8.77
N VAL A 45 -9.28 -18.84 8.64
CA VAL A 45 -9.38 -18.09 7.38
C VAL A 45 -7.99 -17.65 6.97
N VAL A 46 -7.55 -18.00 5.76
CA VAL A 46 -6.27 -17.58 5.18
C VAL A 46 -6.53 -16.62 4.03
N ASN A 47 -6.18 -15.34 4.19
CA ASN A 47 -6.22 -14.35 3.13
C ASN A 47 -4.88 -14.34 2.39
N THR A 48 -4.92 -14.65 1.09
CA THR A 48 -3.77 -15.03 0.26
C THR A 48 -3.36 -13.96 -0.73
N CYS A 49 -2.08 -13.96 -1.10
CA CYS A 49 -1.54 -13.22 -2.23
C CYS A 49 -1.38 -14.16 -3.45
N GLY A 50 -1.58 -13.62 -4.65
CA GLY A 50 -1.47 -14.38 -5.91
C GLY A 50 -0.77 -13.58 -7.02
N PHE A 51 -0.01 -12.52 -6.68
CA PHE A 51 0.51 -11.59 -7.67
C PHE A 51 1.82 -12.04 -8.31
N ILE A 52 2.77 -12.55 -7.53
CA ILE A 52 4.06 -13.08 -8.00
C ILE A 52 4.24 -14.49 -7.48
N GLU A 53 5.07 -15.30 -8.14
CA GLU A 53 5.23 -16.72 -7.82
C GLU A 53 5.69 -16.97 -6.38
N SER A 54 6.61 -16.16 -5.85
CA SER A 54 7.04 -16.27 -4.45
C SER A 54 5.90 -16.04 -3.45
N ALA A 55 5.02 -15.08 -3.70
CA ALA A 55 3.85 -14.82 -2.86
C ALA A 55 2.76 -15.91 -3.02
N VAL A 56 2.66 -16.51 -4.20
CA VAL A 56 1.82 -17.69 -4.41
C VAL A 56 2.34 -18.85 -3.57
N GLN A 57 3.64 -19.12 -3.58
CA GLN A 57 4.24 -20.20 -2.80
C GLN A 57 4.06 -19.96 -1.29
N GLU A 58 4.36 -18.75 -0.80
CA GLU A 58 4.11 -18.36 0.60
C GLU A 58 2.66 -18.61 1.01
N SER A 59 1.71 -18.25 0.13
CA SER A 59 0.29 -18.47 0.38
C SER A 59 -0.08 -19.96 0.45
N LEU A 60 0.47 -20.78 -0.43
CA LEU A 60 0.25 -22.22 -0.41
C LEU A 60 0.87 -22.88 0.84
N ASP A 61 2.06 -22.45 1.24
CA ASP A 61 2.72 -22.94 2.45
C ASP A 61 1.90 -22.58 3.71
N ALA A 62 1.42 -21.34 3.83
CA ALA A 62 0.56 -20.92 4.93
C ALA A 62 -0.79 -21.68 4.99
N ILE A 63 -1.38 -22.01 3.83
CA ILE A 63 -2.56 -22.89 3.79
C ILE A 63 -2.19 -24.28 4.32
N GLY A 64 -1.03 -24.83 3.94
CA GLY A 64 -0.54 -26.13 4.41
C GLY A 64 -0.32 -26.15 5.92
N GLU A 65 0.27 -25.12 6.48
CA GLU A 65 0.43 -24.94 7.93
C GLU A 65 -0.92 -24.92 8.65
N ALA A 66 -1.87 -24.09 8.17
CA ALA A 66 -3.19 -23.98 8.75
C ALA A 66 -3.96 -25.33 8.67
N MET A 67 -3.84 -26.07 7.55
CA MET A 67 -4.42 -27.39 7.37
C MET A 67 -3.81 -28.42 8.33
N SER A 68 -2.50 -28.35 8.57
CA SER A 68 -1.81 -29.28 9.46
C SER A 68 -2.13 -29.01 10.93
N ALA A 69 -2.26 -27.76 11.32
CA ALA A 69 -2.52 -27.35 12.70
C ALA A 69 -4.01 -27.46 13.09
N ASN A 70 -4.94 -27.16 12.17
CA ASN A 70 -6.36 -27.07 12.46
C ASN A 70 -7.22 -28.02 11.61
N GLY A 71 -6.90 -28.18 10.33
CA GLY A 71 -7.62 -29.05 9.38
C GLY A 71 -8.93 -28.46 8.82
N ARG A 72 -9.40 -27.33 9.32
CA ARG A 72 -10.62 -26.64 8.90
C ARG A 72 -10.30 -25.24 8.38
N VAL A 73 -10.03 -25.15 7.08
CA VAL A 73 -9.50 -23.93 6.46
C VAL A 73 -10.42 -23.40 5.36
N ILE A 74 -10.70 -22.11 5.41
CA ILE A 74 -11.27 -21.31 4.32
C ILE A 74 -10.14 -20.45 3.72
N VAL A 75 -10.03 -20.46 2.41
CA VAL A 75 -9.06 -19.62 1.67
C VAL A 75 -9.78 -18.49 0.98
N THR A 76 -9.23 -17.27 1.09
CA THR A 76 -9.71 -16.09 0.39
C THR A 76 -8.53 -15.28 -0.19
N GLY A 77 -8.81 -14.21 -0.90
CA GLY A 77 -7.76 -13.31 -1.42
C GLY A 77 -7.44 -13.53 -2.90
N CYS A 78 -6.31 -12.97 -3.31
CA CYS A 78 -5.95 -12.93 -4.74
C CYS A 78 -5.69 -14.31 -5.35
N LEU A 79 -5.05 -15.22 -4.61
CA LEU A 79 -4.82 -16.60 -5.06
C LEU A 79 -6.12 -17.40 -5.15
N GLY A 80 -7.16 -17.03 -4.41
CA GLY A 80 -8.46 -17.71 -4.43
C GLY A 80 -9.14 -17.74 -5.80
N LYS A 81 -8.69 -16.93 -6.76
CA LYS A 81 -9.15 -17.01 -8.14
C LYS A 81 -8.66 -18.28 -8.86
N ASP A 82 -7.54 -18.84 -8.46
CA ASP A 82 -7.01 -20.12 -8.96
C ASP A 82 -7.33 -21.24 -7.95
N GLU A 83 -8.62 -21.55 -7.82
CA GLU A 83 -9.10 -22.60 -6.93
C GLU A 83 -8.48 -23.97 -7.27
N ASP A 84 -8.28 -24.27 -8.55
CA ASP A 84 -7.70 -25.54 -9.01
C ASP A 84 -6.27 -25.70 -8.49
N LYS A 85 -5.45 -24.67 -8.53
CA LYS A 85 -4.07 -24.67 -7.99
C LYS A 85 -4.07 -24.94 -6.49
N ILE A 86 -4.95 -24.27 -5.74
CA ILE A 86 -5.10 -24.50 -4.30
C ILE A 86 -5.54 -25.91 -4.00
N ARG A 87 -6.60 -26.41 -4.66
CA ARG A 87 -7.15 -27.76 -4.38
C ARG A 87 -6.25 -28.88 -4.83
N LYS A 88 -5.39 -28.66 -5.81
CA LYS A 88 -4.38 -29.64 -6.22
C LYS A 88 -3.37 -29.91 -5.12
N MET A 89 -2.97 -28.90 -4.37
CA MET A 89 -2.03 -29.03 -3.23
C MET A 89 -2.75 -29.33 -1.91
N HIS A 90 -3.91 -28.73 -1.70
CA HIS A 90 -4.69 -28.82 -0.47
C HIS A 90 -6.16 -29.23 -0.76
N PRO A 91 -6.41 -30.50 -1.12
CA PRO A 91 -7.74 -30.94 -1.58
C PRO A 91 -8.84 -30.83 -0.52
N ASN A 92 -8.47 -30.79 0.76
CA ASN A 92 -9.39 -30.77 1.89
C ASN A 92 -9.76 -29.34 2.37
N VAL A 93 -9.35 -28.28 1.67
CA VAL A 93 -9.78 -26.91 1.97
C VAL A 93 -11.30 -26.82 1.87
N LEU A 94 -11.96 -26.27 2.89
CA LEU A 94 -13.43 -26.25 3.01
C LEU A 94 -14.06 -25.38 1.94
N LYS A 95 -13.54 -24.17 1.74
CA LYS A 95 -14.02 -23.19 0.77
C LYS A 95 -12.87 -22.35 0.23
N VAL A 96 -12.97 -22.00 -1.04
CA VAL A 96 -12.09 -21.01 -1.69
C VAL A 96 -12.95 -19.86 -2.21
N THR A 97 -12.54 -18.63 -1.95
CA THR A 97 -13.22 -17.40 -2.41
C THR A 97 -12.19 -16.45 -2.99
N GLY A 98 -12.61 -15.52 -3.84
CA GLY A 98 -11.74 -14.52 -4.46
C GLY A 98 -11.41 -13.33 -3.56
N ALA A 99 -10.65 -12.38 -4.10
CA ALA A 99 -10.37 -11.10 -3.44
C ALA A 99 -11.68 -10.29 -3.26
N ALA A 100 -11.76 -9.53 -2.17
CA ALA A 100 -12.93 -8.70 -1.81
C ALA A 100 -14.26 -9.47 -1.66
N ALA A 101 -14.23 -10.80 -1.56
CA ALA A 101 -15.39 -11.68 -1.40
C ALA A 101 -15.86 -11.80 0.06
N TYR A 102 -16.01 -10.68 0.76
CA TYR A 102 -16.30 -10.65 2.22
C TYR A 102 -17.55 -11.43 2.59
N GLN A 103 -18.62 -11.26 1.80
CA GLN A 103 -19.90 -11.95 2.06
C GLN A 103 -19.77 -13.46 1.92
N GLU A 104 -19.09 -13.93 0.88
CA GLU A 104 -18.85 -15.36 0.64
C GLU A 104 -18.00 -16.00 1.75
N VAL A 105 -17.01 -15.25 2.29
CA VAL A 105 -16.23 -15.70 3.46
C VAL A 105 -17.12 -15.85 4.66
N MET A 106 -17.99 -14.88 4.96
CA MET A 106 -18.90 -14.95 6.10
C MET A 106 -19.92 -16.08 5.95
N GLU A 107 -20.50 -16.26 4.76
CA GLU A 107 -21.40 -17.39 4.47
C GLU A 107 -20.70 -18.74 4.69
N ALA A 108 -19.42 -18.86 4.29
CA ALA A 108 -18.65 -20.05 4.56
C ALA A 108 -18.38 -20.24 6.07
N VAL A 109 -18.06 -19.17 6.80
CA VAL A 109 -17.89 -19.26 8.25
C VAL A 109 -19.20 -19.76 8.91
N HIS A 110 -20.35 -19.18 8.54
CA HIS A 110 -21.66 -19.60 9.09
C HIS A 110 -21.98 -21.05 8.78
N GLN A 111 -21.55 -21.56 7.62
CA GLN A 111 -21.77 -22.94 7.23
C GLN A 111 -20.97 -23.94 8.07
N TYR A 112 -19.77 -23.58 8.46
CA TYR A 112 -18.83 -24.52 9.08
C TYR A 112 -18.62 -24.27 10.58
N VAL A 113 -19.00 -23.13 11.12
CA VAL A 113 -18.85 -22.78 12.54
C VAL A 113 -20.23 -22.49 13.14
N PRO A 114 -20.56 -22.97 14.36
CA PRO A 114 -21.82 -22.65 15.00
C PRO A 114 -22.05 -21.14 15.12
N GLU A 115 -23.30 -20.69 15.02
CA GLU A 115 -23.64 -19.30 15.30
C GLU A 115 -23.23 -18.92 16.72
N PRO A 116 -22.59 -17.75 16.90
CA PRO A 116 -22.26 -17.24 18.22
C PRO A 116 -23.51 -17.09 19.08
N PRO A 117 -23.38 -17.18 20.43
CA PRO A 117 -24.48 -16.81 21.30
C PRO A 117 -24.90 -15.38 21.01
N LYS A 118 -26.21 -15.10 21.12
CA LYS A 118 -26.73 -13.73 20.97
C LYS A 118 -25.97 -12.82 21.94
N HIS A 119 -25.17 -11.91 21.36
CA HIS A 119 -24.42 -10.91 22.14
C HIS A 119 -25.17 -9.59 22.16
N ASN A 120 -24.83 -8.76 23.14
CA ASN A 120 -25.39 -7.43 23.22
C ASN A 120 -24.47 -6.45 22.50
N PRO A 121 -24.86 -5.92 21.32
CA PRO A 121 -24.01 -5.05 20.51
C PRO A 121 -23.66 -3.73 21.25
N PHE A 122 -24.34 -3.39 22.32
CA PHE A 122 -24.03 -2.22 23.16
C PHE A 122 -22.93 -2.48 24.20
N ILE A 123 -22.61 -3.75 24.45
CA ILE A 123 -21.56 -4.15 25.43
C ILE A 123 -20.30 -4.58 24.65
N ASP A 124 -20.47 -5.29 23.54
CA ASP A 124 -19.39 -5.81 22.69
C ASP A 124 -19.12 -4.85 21.51
N LEU A 125 -18.88 -3.57 21.82
CA LEU A 125 -18.69 -2.52 20.81
C LEU A 125 -17.46 -2.81 19.96
N VAL A 126 -17.69 -3.05 18.68
CA VAL A 126 -16.63 -2.93 17.67
C VAL A 126 -16.38 -1.42 17.46
N PRO A 127 -15.13 -0.97 17.49
CA PRO A 127 -14.82 0.44 17.28
C PRO A 127 -15.40 0.98 15.96
N GLU A 128 -15.81 2.25 15.92
CA GLU A 128 -16.41 2.89 14.72
C GLU A 128 -15.50 2.77 13.48
N GLN A 129 -14.18 2.80 13.69
CA GLN A 129 -13.17 2.61 12.64
C GLN A 129 -12.93 1.13 12.25
N GLY A 130 -13.59 0.18 12.90
CA GLY A 130 -13.37 -1.25 12.71
C GLY A 130 -12.11 -1.78 13.41
N ILE A 131 -11.81 -3.07 13.18
CA ILE A 131 -10.55 -3.69 13.62
C ILE A 131 -9.45 -3.29 12.65
N ARG A 132 -8.29 -2.92 13.20
CA ARG A 132 -7.10 -2.55 12.44
C ARG A 132 -5.96 -3.50 12.76
N LEU A 133 -5.22 -3.87 11.72
CA LEU A 133 -3.99 -4.67 11.80
C LEU A 133 -2.74 -3.79 11.72
N THR A 134 -2.89 -2.53 11.29
CA THR A 134 -1.83 -1.51 11.34
C THR A 134 -1.59 -1.04 12.77
N PRO A 135 -0.41 -0.48 13.08
CA PRO A 135 -0.21 0.34 14.28
C PRO A 135 -1.28 1.42 14.43
N LYS A 136 -1.51 1.89 15.67
CA LYS A 136 -2.64 2.79 15.99
C LYS A 136 -2.54 4.16 15.30
N HIS A 137 -1.34 4.62 14.98
CA HIS A 137 -1.08 5.97 14.52
C HIS A 137 -1.18 6.15 13.00
N TYR A 138 -1.26 5.06 12.21
CA TYR A 138 -1.57 5.16 10.78
C TYR A 138 -2.57 4.10 10.34
N ALA A 139 -3.24 4.33 9.21
CA ALA A 139 -4.18 3.38 8.62
C ALA A 139 -4.21 3.48 7.10
N TYR A 140 -4.45 2.36 6.44
CA TYR A 140 -4.73 2.35 5.01
C TYR A 140 -6.20 2.68 4.74
N LEU A 141 -6.43 3.61 3.81
CA LEU A 141 -7.75 4.01 3.34
C LEU A 141 -7.94 3.55 1.90
N LYS A 142 -8.59 2.40 1.72
CA LYS A 142 -8.85 1.84 0.39
C LYS A 142 -10.07 2.52 -0.25
N ILE A 143 -9.86 3.24 -1.37
CA ILE A 143 -10.87 4.08 -2.01
C ILE A 143 -11.58 3.41 -3.19
N SER A 144 -10.97 2.42 -3.80
CA SER A 144 -11.54 1.65 -4.91
C SER A 144 -10.97 0.23 -4.96
N GLU A 145 -11.60 -0.62 -5.77
CA GLU A 145 -11.17 -1.98 -6.06
C GLU A 145 -11.03 -2.15 -7.58
N GLY A 146 -10.14 -3.05 -8.01
CA GLY A 146 -9.94 -3.37 -9.42
C GLY A 146 -9.19 -2.30 -10.23
N CYS A 147 -8.88 -2.61 -11.49
CA CYS A 147 -8.10 -1.73 -12.37
C CYS A 147 -8.50 -1.92 -13.83
N ASN A 148 -8.70 -0.81 -14.54
CA ASN A 148 -9.03 -0.82 -15.97
C ASN A 148 -7.81 -0.87 -16.89
N HIS A 149 -6.58 -0.75 -16.35
CA HIS A 149 -5.38 -0.92 -17.13
C HIS A 149 -5.22 -2.37 -17.58
N ARG A 150 -4.59 -2.55 -18.73
CA ARG A 150 -4.27 -3.86 -19.31
C ARG A 150 -2.77 -3.96 -19.59
N CYS A 151 -1.97 -3.55 -18.59
CA CYS A 151 -0.52 -3.67 -18.66
C CYS A 151 -0.13 -5.12 -18.90
N THR A 152 0.78 -5.36 -19.85
CA THR A 152 1.07 -6.72 -20.32
C THR A 152 1.70 -7.63 -19.27
N PHE A 153 2.39 -7.06 -18.28
CA PHE A 153 3.03 -7.77 -17.18
C PHE A 153 2.12 -7.99 -15.96
N CYS A 154 0.88 -7.51 -15.99
CA CYS A 154 0.03 -7.42 -14.81
C CYS A 154 -1.25 -8.24 -14.97
N ILE A 155 -1.60 -8.99 -13.92
CA ILE A 155 -2.81 -9.82 -13.87
C ILE A 155 -3.88 -9.30 -12.88
N ILE A 156 -3.69 -8.11 -12.31
CA ILE A 156 -4.63 -7.51 -11.34
C ILE A 156 -6.07 -7.49 -11.85
N PRO A 157 -6.36 -7.04 -13.09
CA PRO A 157 -7.75 -7.06 -13.58
C PRO A 157 -8.39 -8.44 -13.60
N SER A 158 -7.59 -9.48 -13.80
CA SER A 158 -8.10 -10.85 -13.75
C SER A 158 -8.41 -11.32 -12.33
N MET A 159 -7.68 -10.84 -11.32
CA MET A 159 -7.85 -11.22 -9.91
C MET A 159 -8.89 -10.37 -9.18
N ARG A 160 -8.93 -9.06 -9.46
CA ARG A 160 -9.71 -8.08 -8.70
C ARG A 160 -10.79 -7.36 -9.54
N GLY A 161 -10.92 -7.71 -10.80
CA GLY A 161 -11.90 -7.12 -11.71
C GLY A 161 -11.53 -5.71 -12.20
N ASP A 162 -12.51 -5.08 -12.84
CA ASP A 162 -12.43 -3.71 -13.30
C ASP A 162 -12.60 -2.72 -12.14
N LEU A 163 -12.25 -1.44 -12.39
CA LEU A 163 -12.34 -0.37 -11.40
C LEU A 163 -13.77 -0.23 -10.86
N VAL A 164 -13.88 -0.27 -9.54
CA VAL A 164 -15.11 0.04 -8.77
C VAL A 164 -14.77 1.02 -7.67
N SER A 165 -15.15 2.28 -7.84
CA SER A 165 -14.90 3.34 -6.87
C SER A 165 -15.93 3.32 -5.75
N ARG A 166 -15.47 3.46 -4.51
CA ARG A 166 -16.34 3.66 -3.35
C ARG A 166 -16.97 5.06 -3.43
N PRO A 167 -18.23 5.25 -2.96
CA PRO A 167 -18.82 6.58 -2.81
C PRO A 167 -17.91 7.47 -1.92
N VAL A 168 -17.69 8.71 -2.33
CA VAL A 168 -16.78 9.61 -1.60
C VAL A 168 -17.25 9.90 -0.19
N GLY A 169 -18.54 9.99 0.07
CA GLY A 169 -19.09 10.14 1.41
C GLY A 169 -18.71 8.99 2.33
N SER A 170 -18.71 7.75 1.84
CA SER A 170 -18.25 6.57 2.59
C SER A 170 -16.76 6.64 2.91
N VAL A 171 -15.93 7.04 1.94
CA VAL A 171 -14.47 7.19 2.13
C VAL A 171 -14.15 8.25 3.18
N LEU A 172 -14.78 9.42 3.08
CA LEU A 172 -14.55 10.53 4.00
C LEU A 172 -15.09 10.26 5.41
N THR A 173 -16.19 9.53 5.53
CA THR A 173 -16.74 9.09 6.85
C THR A 173 -15.78 8.13 7.52
N GLU A 174 -15.21 7.16 6.81
CA GLU A 174 -14.18 6.27 7.35
C GLU A 174 -12.93 7.04 7.78
N ALA A 175 -12.44 7.96 6.94
CA ALA A 175 -11.29 8.80 7.29
C ALA A 175 -11.55 9.66 8.54
N GLN A 176 -12.76 10.17 8.70
CA GLN A 176 -13.16 10.91 9.90
C GLN A 176 -13.22 10.03 11.15
N ALA A 177 -13.69 8.78 11.03
CA ALA A 177 -13.69 7.81 12.14
C ALA A 177 -12.25 7.45 12.55
N LEU A 178 -11.34 7.27 11.57
CA LEU A 178 -9.92 7.06 11.83
C LEU A 178 -9.28 8.23 12.59
N LYS A 179 -9.54 9.47 12.16
CA LYS A 179 -9.09 10.67 12.89
C LYS A 179 -9.61 10.69 14.33
N LYS A 180 -10.91 10.40 14.56
CA LYS A 180 -11.50 10.33 15.90
C LYS A 180 -10.84 9.25 16.78
N ALA A 181 -10.33 8.18 16.16
CA ALA A 181 -9.59 7.11 16.84
C ALA A 181 -8.10 7.43 17.04
N ASP A 182 -7.71 8.70 16.87
CA ASP A 182 -6.35 9.21 17.06
C ASP A 182 -5.32 8.74 16.00
N VAL A 183 -5.78 8.29 14.82
CA VAL A 183 -4.93 8.05 13.67
C VAL A 183 -4.33 9.37 13.19
N LYS A 184 -3.00 9.41 13.07
CA LYS A 184 -2.22 10.60 12.67
C LYS A 184 -1.98 10.66 11.17
N GLU A 185 -1.96 9.50 10.50
CA GLU A 185 -1.70 9.39 9.06
C GLU A 185 -2.67 8.42 8.40
N VAL A 186 -3.27 8.83 7.28
CA VAL A 186 -4.00 7.95 6.37
C VAL A 186 -3.24 7.79 5.05
N LEU A 187 -3.03 6.53 4.66
CA LEU A 187 -2.43 6.17 3.39
C LEU A 187 -3.53 5.78 2.41
N VAL A 188 -3.78 6.64 1.44
CA VAL A 188 -4.81 6.43 0.42
C VAL A 188 -4.29 5.42 -0.59
N ILE A 189 -5.00 4.30 -0.73
CA ILE A 189 -4.60 3.18 -1.57
C ILE A 189 -5.71 2.70 -2.49
N SER A 190 -5.30 2.22 -3.66
CA SER A 190 -6.08 1.39 -4.59
C SER A 190 -5.13 0.71 -5.59
N GLN A 191 -5.63 0.12 -6.67
CA GLN A 191 -4.79 -0.36 -7.75
C GLN A 191 -4.35 0.77 -8.70
N ASP A 192 -5.20 1.79 -8.86
CA ASP A 192 -4.91 3.07 -9.52
C ASP A 192 -5.70 4.16 -8.80
N THR A 193 -5.03 4.86 -7.91
CA THR A 193 -5.64 5.88 -7.05
C THR A 193 -6.12 7.10 -7.85
N SER A 194 -5.40 7.45 -8.91
CA SER A 194 -5.76 8.58 -9.77
C SER A 194 -6.96 8.33 -10.66
N ALA A 195 -7.36 7.06 -10.89
CA ALA A 195 -8.55 6.72 -11.65
C ALA A 195 -9.86 6.82 -10.83
N TYR A 196 -9.78 7.15 -9.55
CA TYR A 196 -10.92 7.20 -8.65
C TYR A 196 -12.07 8.06 -9.21
N GLY A 197 -13.24 7.45 -9.31
CA GLY A 197 -14.49 8.08 -9.77
C GLY A 197 -14.74 8.03 -11.27
N LEU A 198 -13.79 7.55 -12.09
CA LEU A 198 -13.97 7.44 -13.54
C LEU A 198 -15.15 6.51 -13.91
N ASP A 199 -15.25 5.37 -13.23
CA ASP A 199 -16.30 4.37 -13.40
C ASP A 199 -17.70 4.90 -13.06
N THR A 200 -17.77 5.78 -12.06
CA THR A 200 -19.03 6.41 -11.61
C THR A 200 -19.35 7.72 -12.33
N LYS A 201 -18.53 8.14 -13.32
CA LYS A 201 -18.64 9.42 -14.03
C LYS A 201 -18.68 10.62 -13.06
N TYR A 202 -17.86 10.54 -12.01
CA TYR A 202 -17.76 11.57 -10.98
C TYR A 202 -19.07 11.88 -10.27
N LYS A 203 -19.81 10.82 -9.91
CA LYS A 203 -21.12 10.93 -9.23
C LYS A 203 -21.00 11.83 -7.98
N LEU A 204 -22.00 12.69 -7.82
CA LEU A 204 -22.16 13.52 -6.63
C LEU A 204 -22.60 12.67 -5.44
N ASP A 205 -22.00 12.95 -4.30
CA ASP A 205 -22.34 12.37 -3.00
C ASP A 205 -22.30 13.48 -1.93
N PHE A 206 -22.54 13.16 -0.67
CA PHE A 206 -22.59 14.13 0.42
C PHE A 206 -21.70 13.69 1.58
N TRP A 207 -21.01 14.67 2.16
CA TRP A 207 -20.25 14.48 3.39
C TRP A 207 -20.44 15.71 4.31
N ASN A 208 -20.79 15.49 5.58
CA ASN A 208 -21.12 16.55 6.53
C ASN A 208 -22.13 17.59 5.98
N GLY A 209 -23.10 17.12 5.21
CA GLY A 209 -24.12 17.98 4.59
C GLY A 209 -23.64 18.79 3.38
N GLN A 210 -22.38 18.67 2.96
CA GLN A 210 -21.82 19.34 1.80
C GLN A 210 -21.73 18.39 0.60
N PRO A 211 -22.03 18.85 -0.62
CA PRO A 211 -21.88 18.06 -1.82
C PRO A 211 -20.40 17.89 -2.19
N VAL A 212 -19.99 16.65 -2.45
CA VAL A 212 -18.64 16.30 -2.90
C VAL A 212 -18.75 15.33 -4.07
N LYS A 213 -17.94 15.49 -5.11
CA LYS A 213 -17.92 14.54 -6.22
C LYS A 213 -17.02 13.36 -5.90
N THR A 214 -17.44 12.16 -6.29
CA THR A 214 -16.59 10.97 -6.31
C THR A 214 -15.53 11.15 -7.41
N LYS A 215 -14.50 11.95 -7.11
CA LYS A 215 -13.42 12.36 -8.01
C LYS A 215 -12.13 12.51 -7.23
N PHE A 216 -11.01 12.12 -7.82
CA PHE A 216 -9.71 12.09 -7.16
C PHE A 216 -9.33 13.41 -6.48
N TYR A 217 -9.39 14.53 -7.20
CA TYR A 217 -9.07 15.85 -6.65
C TYR A 217 -10.00 16.25 -5.50
N ASP A 218 -11.33 16.13 -5.69
CA ASP A 218 -12.34 16.56 -4.72
C ASP A 218 -12.21 15.74 -3.41
N MET A 219 -11.89 14.44 -3.52
CA MET A 219 -11.60 13.58 -2.38
C MET A 219 -10.32 14.04 -1.65
N CYS A 220 -9.23 14.30 -2.37
CA CYS A 220 -7.97 14.76 -1.76
C CYS A 220 -8.16 16.10 -1.04
N GLU A 221 -8.90 17.03 -1.64
CA GLU A 221 -9.20 18.33 -1.02
C GLU A 221 -10.00 18.17 0.28
N ALA A 222 -11.02 17.30 0.26
CA ALA A 222 -11.82 17.02 1.45
C ALA A 222 -11.04 16.29 2.56
N LEU A 223 -10.20 15.30 2.21
CA LEU A 223 -9.29 14.64 3.15
C LEU A 223 -8.33 15.63 3.79
N GLY A 224 -7.80 16.59 3.03
CA GLY A 224 -6.93 17.63 3.55
C GLY A 224 -7.55 18.52 4.64
N GLN A 225 -8.87 18.59 4.71
CA GLN A 225 -9.59 19.32 5.78
C GLN A 225 -9.58 18.59 7.13
N LEU A 226 -9.19 17.32 7.15
CA LEU A 226 -9.15 16.54 8.39
C LEU A 226 -8.02 16.97 9.32
N GLY A 227 -6.94 17.60 8.81
CA GLY A 227 -5.81 18.06 9.61
C GLY A 227 -4.93 16.93 10.15
N ILE A 228 -4.93 15.78 9.48
CA ILE A 228 -4.02 14.66 9.70
C ILE A 228 -3.16 14.46 8.44
N TRP A 229 -2.10 13.69 8.54
CA TRP A 229 -1.29 13.38 7.37
C TRP A 229 -2.10 12.53 6.38
N VAL A 230 -2.10 12.94 5.11
CA VAL A 230 -2.72 12.24 4.00
C VAL A 230 -1.66 11.93 2.97
N ARG A 231 -1.33 10.66 2.77
CA ARG A 231 -0.33 10.19 1.82
C ARG A 231 -1.00 9.47 0.66
N LEU A 232 -0.55 9.75 -0.57
CA LEU A 232 -1.11 9.15 -1.78
C LEU A 232 -0.19 8.07 -2.33
N HIS A 233 -0.72 6.86 -2.51
CA HIS A 233 -0.03 5.72 -3.10
C HIS A 233 -0.66 5.29 -4.43
N TYR A 234 0.14 4.66 -5.29
CA TYR A 234 -0.30 4.05 -6.55
C TYR A 234 -0.99 5.03 -7.49
N VAL A 235 -0.43 6.22 -7.63
CA VAL A 235 -0.94 7.27 -8.50
C VAL A 235 -0.41 7.05 -9.91
N TYR A 236 -1.28 6.97 -10.89
CA TYR A 236 -0.90 6.94 -12.30
C TYR A 236 -0.74 8.38 -12.81
N PRO A 237 0.27 8.68 -13.67
CA PRO A 237 0.58 10.05 -14.07
C PRO A 237 -0.38 10.64 -15.11
N TYR A 238 -1.68 10.59 -14.86
CA TYR A 238 -2.65 11.29 -15.70
C TYR A 238 -2.50 12.83 -15.60
N PRO A 239 -2.88 13.60 -16.64
CA PRO A 239 -2.79 15.07 -16.60
C PRO A 239 -3.54 15.72 -15.41
N HIS A 240 -4.65 15.13 -14.97
CA HIS A 240 -5.42 15.69 -13.86
C HIS A 240 -4.73 15.55 -12.48
N VAL A 241 -3.68 14.76 -12.37
CA VAL A 241 -2.85 14.67 -11.14
C VAL A 241 -2.13 15.99 -10.88
N ASP A 242 -1.83 16.78 -11.92
CA ASP A 242 -1.15 18.07 -11.78
C ASP A 242 -1.88 19.03 -10.82
N ALA A 243 -3.20 18.96 -10.76
CA ALA A 243 -3.99 19.76 -9.83
C ALA A 243 -3.82 19.37 -8.35
N VAL A 244 -3.47 18.12 -8.08
CA VAL A 244 -3.26 17.63 -6.69
C VAL A 244 -1.94 18.14 -6.12
N ILE A 245 -0.95 18.47 -6.97
CA ILE A 245 0.29 19.11 -6.55
C ILE A 245 0.05 20.47 -5.88
N ASP A 246 -0.97 21.20 -6.31
CA ASP A 246 -1.35 22.46 -5.68
C ASP A 246 -1.88 22.26 -4.25
N LEU A 247 -2.56 21.14 -3.95
CA LEU A 247 -2.97 20.78 -2.58
C LEU A 247 -1.77 20.39 -1.71
N MET A 248 -0.75 19.74 -2.28
CA MET A 248 0.51 19.42 -1.61
C MET A 248 1.28 20.71 -1.27
N ALA A 249 1.42 21.63 -2.22
CA ALA A 249 2.07 22.92 -2.01
C ALA A 249 1.37 23.80 -0.95
N GLN A 250 0.04 23.64 -0.79
CA GLN A 250 -0.76 24.29 0.25
C GLN A 250 -0.68 23.59 1.61
N GLY A 251 0.03 22.48 1.75
CA GLY A 251 0.11 21.68 2.98
C GLY A 251 -1.18 20.98 3.37
N LYS A 252 -2.15 20.85 2.45
CA LYS A 252 -3.42 20.12 2.69
C LYS A 252 -3.23 18.62 2.75
N ILE A 253 -2.35 18.09 1.90
CA ILE A 253 -1.93 16.69 1.88
C ILE A 253 -0.40 16.65 1.85
N LEU A 254 0.19 15.51 2.22
CA LEU A 254 1.64 15.39 2.24
C LEU A 254 2.24 15.60 0.84
N PRO A 255 3.36 16.31 0.72
CA PRO A 255 4.07 16.48 -0.55
C PRO A 255 4.85 15.19 -0.91
N TYR A 256 4.10 14.11 -1.05
CA TYR A 256 4.62 12.77 -1.36
C TYR A 256 3.73 12.12 -2.43
N LEU A 257 4.33 11.67 -3.51
CA LEU A 257 3.64 11.10 -4.65
C LEU A 257 4.30 9.80 -5.08
N ASP A 258 3.59 8.68 -4.89
CA ASP A 258 4.03 7.37 -5.34
C ASP A 258 3.46 7.08 -6.73
N ILE A 259 4.34 7.16 -7.75
CA ILE A 259 4.02 6.95 -9.16
C ILE A 259 4.88 5.82 -9.74
N PRO A 260 4.34 4.64 -10.02
CA PRO A 260 5.08 3.56 -10.65
C PRO A 260 5.29 3.85 -12.15
N PHE A 261 6.42 4.46 -12.51
CA PHE A 261 6.76 4.74 -13.91
C PHE A 261 7.04 3.49 -14.73
N GLN A 262 7.54 2.44 -14.10
CA GLN A 262 7.86 1.11 -14.63
C GLN A 262 9.09 1.09 -15.54
N HIS A 263 9.26 2.02 -16.45
CA HIS A 263 10.40 2.17 -17.35
C HIS A 263 10.49 3.60 -17.89
N ALA A 264 11.58 3.95 -18.60
CA ALA A 264 11.75 5.25 -19.25
C ALA A 264 11.81 5.15 -20.78
N SER A 265 12.17 3.99 -21.35
CA SER A 265 12.18 3.80 -22.80
C SER A 265 10.76 3.82 -23.37
N PRO A 266 10.42 4.73 -24.33
CA PRO A 266 9.10 4.76 -24.95
C PRO A 266 8.73 3.44 -25.65
N ARG A 267 9.73 2.72 -26.18
CA ARG A 267 9.56 1.43 -26.83
C ARG A 267 9.11 0.37 -25.83
N ILE A 268 9.75 0.29 -24.68
CA ILE A 268 9.42 -0.67 -23.62
C ILE A 268 8.07 -0.31 -22.97
N LEU A 269 7.82 0.96 -22.67
CA LEU A 269 6.52 1.41 -22.16
C LEU A 269 5.37 1.07 -23.10
N LYS A 270 5.58 1.15 -24.42
CA LYS A 270 4.60 0.71 -25.41
C LYS A 270 4.36 -0.81 -25.36
N LEU A 271 5.42 -1.61 -25.23
CA LEU A 271 5.31 -3.08 -25.06
C LEU A 271 4.59 -3.43 -23.73
N MET A 272 4.84 -2.67 -22.68
CA MET A 272 4.14 -2.77 -21.39
C MET A 272 2.66 -2.32 -21.46
N LYS A 273 2.21 -1.72 -22.58
CA LYS A 273 0.91 -1.04 -22.72
C LYS A 273 0.72 0.06 -21.67
N ARG A 274 1.76 0.84 -21.42
CA ARG A 274 1.72 2.01 -20.54
C ARG A 274 1.51 3.28 -21.37
N PRO A 275 0.39 4.04 -21.18
CA PRO A 275 0.14 5.30 -21.92
C PRO A 275 1.22 6.36 -21.73
N ALA A 276 1.94 6.34 -20.64
CA ALA A 276 3.03 7.27 -20.31
C ALA A 276 4.18 7.30 -21.33
N HIS A 277 4.19 6.40 -22.33
CA HIS A 277 5.20 6.44 -23.41
C HIS A 277 5.14 7.71 -24.26
N SER A 278 4.02 8.41 -24.28
CA SER A 278 3.80 9.67 -25.03
C SER A 278 3.93 10.93 -24.19
N GLU A 279 4.14 10.80 -22.87
CA GLU A 279 4.20 11.93 -21.95
C GLU A 279 5.64 12.38 -21.72
N ASN A 280 5.87 13.69 -21.70
CA ASN A 280 7.16 14.24 -21.27
C ASN A 280 7.22 14.24 -19.73
N THR A 281 7.49 13.07 -19.14
CA THR A 281 7.49 12.90 -17.69
C THR A 281 8.56 13.74 -16.99
N LEU A 282 9.74 13.91 -17.60
CA LEU A 282 10.80 14.76 -17.03
C LEU A 282 10.37 16.22 -16.90
N GLU A 283 9.73 16.76 -17.94
CA GLU A 283 9.23 18.14 -17.91
C GLU A 283 8.15 18.30 -16.85
N ARG A 284 7.23 17.34 -16.73
CA ARG A 284 6.20 17.36 -15.67
C ARG A 284 6.81 17.30 -14.26
N LEU A 285 7.85 16.48 -14.05
CA LEU A 285 8.56 16.41 -12.78
C LEU A 285 9.20 17.77 -12.41
N LYS A 286 9.78 18.47 -13.38
CA LYS A 286 10.30 19.83 -13.18
C LYS A 286 9.20 20.80 -12.77
N LEU A 287 8.10 20.85 -13.52
CA LEU A 287 6.94 21.72 -13.21
C LEU A 287 6.32 21.41 -11.84
N TRP A 288 6.22 20.14 -11.45
CA TRP A 288 5.72 19.75 -10.13
C TRP A 288 6.63 20.24 -9.01
N ARG A 289 7.96 20.12 -9.18
CA ARG A 289 8.93 20.62 -8.19
C ARG A 289 8.98 22.14 -8.11
N GLU A 290 8.74 22.84 -9.22
CA GLU A 290 8.60 24.31 -9.22
C GLU A 290 7.39 24.75 -8.40
N LYS A 291 6.26 24.03 -8.50
CA LYS A 291 5.04 24.30 -7.71
C LYS A 291 5.16 23.88 -6.25
N CYS A 292 5.80 22.74 -6.01
CA CYS A 292 5.95 22.14 -4.68
C CYS A 292 7.42 21.71 -4.49
N PRO A 293 8.30 22.62 -4.01
CA PRO A 293 9.73 22.33 -3.86
C PRO A 293 10.05 21.16 -2.91
N ASP A 294 9.19 20.90 -1.94
CA ASP A 294 9.31 19.80 -0.98
C ASP A 294 8.75 18.47 -1.51
N LEU A 295 8.28 18.42 -2.75
CA LEU A 295 7.68 17.21 -3.33
C LEU A 295 8.68 16.05 -3.37
N VAL A 296 8.33 15.00 -2.70
CA VAL A 296 9.00 13.70 -2.72
C VAL A 296 8.31 12.79 -3.73
N ILE A 297 9.08 12.21 -4.63
CA ILE A 297 8.55 11.30 -5.65
C ILE A 297 9.13 9.91 -5.43
N ARG A 298 8.23 8.99 -5.12
CA ARG A 298 8.50 7.57 -5.06
C ARG A 298 8.11 6.91 -6.38
N SER A 299 8.89 5.95 -6.82
CA SER A 299 8.58 5.19 -8.03
C SER A 299 9.02 3.73 -7.95
N THR A 300 8.49 2.95 -8.87
CA THR A 300 8.87 1.55 -9.07
C THR A 300 9.19 1.32 -10.54
N PHE A 301 10.26 0.55 -10.80
CA PHE A 301 10.73 0.21 -12.13
C PHE A 301 10.86 -1.31 -12.29
N VAL A 302 10.79 -1.76 -13.55
CA VAL A 302 11.00 -3.15 -13.93
C VAL A 302 12.12 -3.17 -14.98
N VAL A 303 13.18 -3.94 -14.70
CA VAL A 303 14.30 -4.19 -15.62
C VAL A 303 14.27 -5.60 -16.16
N GLY A 304 14.84 -5.80 -17.35
CA GLY A 304 14.84 -7.10 -18.01
C GLY A 304 13.47 -7.51 -18.56
N PHE A 305 12.63 -6.54 -18.88
CA PHE A 305 11.35 -6.80 -19.55
C PHE A 305 11.58 -7.45 -20.93
N PRO A 306 10.72 -8.38 -21.41
CA PRO A 306 10.88 -9.01 -22.73
C PRO A 306 11.07 -7.97 -23.85
N GLY A 307 12.14 -8.15 -24.61
CA GLY A 307 12.54 -7.23 -25.67
C GLY A 307 13.36 -6.01 -25.22
N GLU A 308 13.68 -5.83 -23.93
CA GLU A 308 14.52 -4.75 -23.44
C GLU A 308 15.97 -4.95 -23.94
N THR A 309 16.48 -3.96 -24.69
CA THR A 309 17.87 -3.95 -25.15
C THR A 309 18.79 -3.22 -24.17
N GLU A 310 20.11 -3.27 -24.39
CA GLU A 310 21.04 -2.48 -23.56
C GLU A 310 20.86 -0.97 -23.76
N GLU A 311 20.48 -0.54 -24.98
CA GLU A 311 20.18 0.85 -25.28
C GLU A 311 18.93 1.34 -24.52
N ASP A 312 17.87 0.52 -24.41
CA ASP A 312 16.70 0.84 -23.60
C ASP A 312 17.04 0.95 -22.13
N PHE A 313 17.87 0.06 -21.63
CA PHE A 313 18.31 0.07 -20.25
C PHE A 313 19.22 1.29 -19.95
N GLN A 314 20.15 1.63 -20.87
CA GLN A 314 20.96 2.84 -20.71
C GLN A 314 20.08 4.11 -20.71
N MET A 315 19.07 4.19 -21.59
CA MET A 315 18.10 5.28 -21.58
C MET A 315 17.36 5.38 -20.22
N LEU A 316 17.06 4.25 -19.59
CA LEU A 316 16.46 4.23 -18.27
C LEU A 316 17.41 4.80 -17.20
N LEU A 317 18.69 4.45 -17.22
CA LEU A 317 19.68 4.98 -16.29
C LEU A 317 19.89 6.50 -16.49
N ASP A 318 19.99 6.96 -17.73
CA ASP A 318 20.14 8.38 -18.05
C ASP A 318 18.92 9.18 -17.58
N TRP A 319 17.73 8.64 -17.83
CA TRP A 319 16.48 9.22 -17.34
C TRP A 319 16.43 9.30 -15.81
N LEU A 320 16.87 8.24 -15.11
CA LEU A 320 16.89 8.21 -13.64
C LEU A 320 17.83 9.27 -13.07
N GLN A 321 19.00 9.45 -13.68
CA GLN A 321 19.95 10.50 -13.31
C GLN A 321 19.38 11.91 -13.53
N GLU A 322 18.63 12.15 -14.61
CA GLU A 322 17.98 13.45 -14.83
C GLU A 322 16.76 13.66 -13.93
N ALA A 323 15.95 12.63 -13.72
CA ALA A 323 14.74 12.68 -12.93
C ALA A 323 15.00 12.94 -11.45
N GLN A 324 16.14 12.50 -10.91
CA GLN A 324 16.51 12.69 -9.49
C GLN A 324 15.36 12.33 -8.54
N LEU A 325 14.84 11.09 -8.69
CA LEU A 325 13.75 10.61 -7.84
C LEU A 325 14.24 10.39 -6.39
N ASP A 326 13.31 10.49 -5.43
CA ASP A 326 13.65 10.45 -4.01
C ASP A 326 13.68 9.03 -3.47
N ARG A 327 12.64 8.24 -3.73
CA ARG A 327 12.50 6.86 -3.27
C ARG A 327 12.19 5.97 -4.47
N VAL A 328 13.02 4.97 -4.72
CA VAL A 328 12.85 4.11 -5.91
C VAL A 328 13.08 2.65 -5.56
N GLY A 329 12.11 1.82 -5.91
CA GLY A 329 12.24 0.37 -5.96
C GLY A 329 12.46 -0.11 -7.39
N CYS A 330 13.28 -1.14 -7.56
CA CYS A 330 13.48 -1.83 -8.83
C CYS A 330 13.17 -3.32 -8.65
N PHE A 331 12.57 -3.92 -9.69
CA PHE A 331 12.34 -5.36 -9.76
C PHE A 331 12.85 -5.90 -11.09
N THR A 332 13.38 -7.11 -11.08
CA THR A 332 13.59 -7.86 -12.31
C THR A 332 12.24 -8.35 -12.86
N TYR A 333 12.09 -8.35 -14.18
CA TYR A 333 10.89 -8.93 -14.77
C TYR A 333 10.75 -10.41 -14.39
N SER A 334 9.63 -10.74 -13.78
CA SER A 334 9.22 -12.11 -13.46
C SER A 334 7.98 -12.49 -14.28
N PRO A 335 7.99 -13.61 -14.99
CA PRO A 335 6.82 -14.07 -15.74
C PRO A 335 5.73 -14.50 -14.74
N VAL A 336 4.64 -13.75 -14.72
CA VAL A 336 3.46 -14.05 -13.92
C VAL A 336 2.48 -14.85 -14.77
N GLU A 337 1.96 -15.96 -14.26
CA GLU A 337 1.01 -16.80 -14.97
C GLU A 337 -0.22 -15.99 -15.44
N GLY A 338 -0.57 -16.10 -16.72
CA GLY A 338 -1.66 -15.34 -17.34
C GLY A 338 -1.31 -13.92 -17.80
N ALA A 339 -0.11 -13.43 -17.54
CA ALA A 339 0.36 -12.13 -18.05
C ALA A 339 0.75 -12.24 -19.53
N THR A 340 0.21 -11.37 -20.37
CA THR A 340 0.45 -11.40 -21.82
C THR A 340 1.88 -11.05 -22.22
N ALA A 341 2.66 -10.46 -21.34
CA ALA A 341 4.09 -10.20 -21.56
C ALA A 341 4.90 -11.50 -21.69
N ASN A 342 4.41 -12.62 -21.15
CA ASN A 342 5.07 -13.91 -21.25
C ASN A 342 5.15 -14.42 -22.70
N ASP A 343 4.24 -13.96 -23.57
CA ASP A 343 4.18 -14.35 -24.99
C ASP A 343 5.03 -13.42 -25.88
N LEU A 344 5.65 -12.39 -25.33
CA LEU A 344 6.52 -11.50 -26.08
C LEU A 344 7.86 -12.22 -26.42
N PRO A 345 8.45 -11.93 -27.58
CA PRO A 345 9.77 -12.47 -27.92
C PRO A 345 10.90 -11.80 -27.13
N ASP A 346 12.10 -12.31 -27.30
CA ASP A 346 13.34 -11.72 -26.82
C ASP A 346 13.38 -11.56 -25.28
N HIS A 347 13.06 -12.63 -24.57
CA HIS A 347 13.19 -12.69 -23.11
C HIS A 347 14.65 -12.46 -22.70
N VAL A 348 14.85 -11.53 -21.76
CA VAL A 348 16.17 -11.21 -21.23
C VAL A 348 16.63 -12.35 -20.32
N PRO A 349 17.86 -12.88 -20.47
CA PRO A 349 18.43 -13.88 -19.58
C PRO A 349 18.49 -13.41 -18.11
N GLU A 350 18.40 -14.34 -17.18
CA GLU A 350 18.28 -14.00 -15.74
C GLU A 350 19.53 -13.31 -15.18
N ASP A 351 20.71 -13.71 -15.62
CA ASP A 351 21.98 -13.07 -15.28
C ASP A 351 22.06 -11.62 -15.76
N ILE A 352 21.51 -11.32 -16.94
CA ILE A 352 21.43 -9.96 -17.48
C ILE A 352 20.40 -9.12 -16.69
N LYS A 353 19.24 -9.71 -16.32
CA LYS A 353 18.27 -9.02 -15.47
C LYS A 353 18.90 -8.63 -14.13
N GLN A 354 19.61 -9.56 -13.51
CA GLN A 354 20.27 -9.33 -12.23
C GLN A 354 21.36 -8.25 -12.34
N GLN A 355 22.17 -8.29 -13.40
CA GLN A 355 23.18 -7.26 -13.66
C GLN A 355 22.54 -5.87 -13.85
N ARG A 356 21.42 -5.79 -14.59
CA ARG A 356 20.70 -4.52 -14.79
C ARG A 356 20.09 -4.01 -13.50
N TYR A 357 19.54 -4.90 -12.66
CA TYR A 357 19.04 -4.55 -11.34
C TYR A 357 20.14 -3.93 -10.47
N GLU A 358 21.31 -4.54 -10.40
CA GLU A 358 22.43 -4.05 -9.60
C GLU A 358 22.91 -2.67 -10.08
N ARG A 359 23.12 -2.50 -11.39
CA ARG A 359 23.49 -1.20 -11.99
C ARG A 359 22.44 -0.12 -11.74
N PHE A 360 21.17 -0.46 -11.83
CA PHE A 360 20.06 0.47 -11.56
C PHE A 360 20.07 0.91 -10.09
N MET A 361 20.20 -0.04 -9.18
CA MET A 361 20.19 0.25 -7.73
C MET A 361 21.43 1.04 -7.31
N GLU A 362 22.59 0.79 -7.90
CA GLU A 362 23.81 1.58 -7.66
C GLU A 362 23.60 3.06 -8.01
N VAL A 363 23.03 3.35 -9.18
CA VAL A 363 22.71 4.72 -9.60
C VAL A 363 21.71 5.37 -8.64
N GLN A 364 20.64 4.66 -8.30
CA GLN A 364 19.61 5.20 -7.42
C GLN A 364 20.11 5.43 -6.00
N GLN A 365 20.94 4.53 -5.47
CA GLN A 365 21.55 4.67 -4.15
C GLN A 365 22.41 5.94 -4.05
N ALA A 366 23.20 6.23 -5.10
CA ALA A 366 23.98 7.46 -5.17
C ALA A 366 23.09 8.72 -5.19
N ILE A 367 21.97 8.68 -5.93
CA ILE A 367 20.99 9.78 -5.97
C ILE A 367 20.35 9.97 -4.59
N SER A 368 19.91 8.89 -3.95
CA SER A 368 19.27 8.93 -2.62
C SER A 368 20.22 9.53 -1.59
N ALA A 369 21.44 9.01 -1.48
CA ALA A 369 22.46 9.52 -0.54
C ALA A 369 22.72 11.03 -0.75
N ALA A 370 22.92 11.47 -2.00
CA ALA A 370 23.16 12.87 -2.32
C ALA A 370 21.98 13.78 -1.95
N LYS A 371 20.74 13.30 -2.04
CA LYS A 371 19.54 14.05 -1.64
C LYS A 371 19.38 14.10 -0.12
N LEU A 372 19.62 12.99 0.59
CA LEU A 372 19.49 12.92 2.04
C LEU A 372 20.58 13.76 2.73
N GLN A 373 21.80 13.78 2.21
CA GLN A 373 22.87 14.65 2.72
C GLN A 373 22.50 16.15 2.70
N LYS A 374 21.65 16.59 1.76
CA LYS A 374 21.15 17.97 1.70
C LYS A 374 20.12 18.29 2.79
N ARG A 375 19.62 17.28 3.50
CA ARG A 375 18.68 17.46 4.62
C ARG A 375 19.40 17.79 5.94
N ILE A 376 20.67 17.54 6.05
CA ILE A 376 21.47 17.82 7.26
C ILE A 376 21.37 19.31 7.60
N GLY A 377 21.09 19.61 8.87
CA GLY A 377 20.84 20.96 9.40
C GLY A 377 19.39 21.47 9.18
N GLN A 378 18.54 20.74 8.49
CA GLN A 378 17.13 21.12 8.34
C GLN A 378 16.30 20.69 9.55
N THR A 379 15.28 21.48 9.85
CA THR A 379 14.26 21.13 10.84
C THR A 379 13.11 20.43 10.14
N MET A 380 12.68 19.28 10.67
CA MET A 380 11.57 18.48 10.13
C MET A 380 10.58 18.10 11.21
N THR A 381 9.32 17.86 10.80
CA THR A 381 8.34 17.17 11.63
C THR A 381 8.38 15.69 11.30
N VAL A 382 8.47 14.83 12.33
CA VAL A 382 8.46 13.39 12.19
C VAL A 382 7.34 12.76 13.04
N LEU A 383 6.82 11.65 12.57
CA LEU A 383 5.84 10.81 13.28
C LEU A 383 6.56 9.58 13.83
N VAL A 384 6.49 9.38 15.13
CA VAL A 384 7.12 8.23 15.80
C VAL A 384 6.35 6.95 15.48
N ASP A 385 7.04 5.96 14.93
CA ASP A 385 6.47 4.64 14.69
C ASP A 385 6.75 3.67 15.82
N ASP A 386 7.98 3.72 16.39
CA ASP A 386 8.40 2.83 17.47
C ASP A 386 9.52 3.45 18.33
N LEU A 387 9.85 2.79 19.42
CA LEU A 387 11.00 3.12 20.29
C LEU A 387 11.93 1.91 20.34
N GLU A 388 13.23 2.14 20.07
CA GLU A 388 14.24 1.09 20.22
C GLU A 388 14.25 0.54 21.66
N GLU A 389 14.39 -0.76 21.83
CA GLU A 389 14.35 -1.36 23.18
C GLU A 389 15.61 -1.04 23.99
N GLU A 390 16.78 -1.17 23.41
CA GLU A 390 18.08 -1.08 24.06
C GLU A 390 18.62 0.36 24.15
N PHE A 391 18.30 1.21 23.18
CA PHE A 391 18.86 2.56 23.05
C PHE A 391 17.82 3.65 23.25
N PRO A 392 18.21 4.87 23.67
CA PRO A 392 17.31 6.02 23.79
C PRO A 392 17.05 6.65 22.42
N VAL A 393 16.48 5.87 21.50
CA VAL A 393 16.21 6.24 20.10
C VAL A 393 14.74 6.01 19.78
N ALA A 394 14.11 7.00 19.14
CA ALA A 394 12.81 6.84 18.50
C ALA A 394 13.01 6.56 17.01
N VAL A 395 12.35 5.51 16.52
CA VAL A 395 12.20 5.23 15.09
C VAL A 395 10.99 6.00 14.59
N ALA A 396 11.23 6.94 13.70
CA ALA A 396 10.19 7.85 13.20
C ALA A 396 10.25 7.97 11.68
N ARG A 397 9.23 8.58 11.08
CA ARG A 397 9.18 8.91 9.65
C ARG A 397 8.86 10.38 9.44
N SER A 398 9.41 10.94 8.38
CA SER A 398 9.03 12.26 7.91
C SER A 398 7.88 12.20 6.88
N TYR A 399 7.45 13.35 6.42
CA TYR A 399 6.53 13.43 5.27
C TYR A 399 7.08 12.73 4.02
N ALA A 400 8.40 12.58 3.93
CA ALA A 400 9.10 12.00 2.78
C ALA A 400 9.13 10.46 2.78
N ASP A 401 8.65 9.82 3.85
CA ASP A 401 8.83 8.39 4.07
C ASP A 401 7.51 7.70 4.39
N ALA A 402 7.12 6.75 3.56
CA ALA A 402 5.98 5.88 3.82
C ALA A 402 6.37 4.72 4.75
N PRO A 403 5.46 4.27 5.65
CA PRO A 403 5.75 3.18 6.57
C PRO A 403 6.11 1.90 5.81
N GLU A 404 7.04 1.13 6.36
CA GLU A 404 7.46 -0.21 5.92
C GLU A 404 8.23 -0.28 4.58
N ILE A 405 8.21 0.77 3.76
CA ILE A 405 8.75 0.71 2.39
C ILE A 405 9.80 1.77 2.05
N ASP A 406 9.90 2.84 2.85
CA ASP A 406 10.89 3.90 2.68
C ASP A 406 11.87 3.93 3.87
N GLY A 407 12.69 4.96 3.99
CA GLY A 407 13.64 5.11 5.08
C GLY A 407 13.01 5.60 6.39
N ASN A 408 13.83 5.64 7.42
CA ASN A 408 13.47 6.09 8.75
C ASN A 408 14.19 7.39 9.13
N VAL A 409 13.70 8.02 10.17
CA VAL A 409 14.39 9.10 10.90
C VAL A 409 14.64 8.61 12.32
N PHE A 410 15.88 8.31 12.65
CA PHE A 410 16.30 7.90 13.98
C PHE A 410 16.52 9.13 14.85
N VAL A 411 15.65 9.35 15.84
CA VAL A 411 15.76 10.47 16.77
C VAL A 411 16.51 10.00 18.02
N GLU A 412 17.76 10.50 18.17
CA GLU A 412 18.68 10.05 19.19
C GLU A 412 18.54 10.86 20.50
N ASP A 413 19.10 10.32 21.57
CA ASP A 413 19.19 10.94 22.90
C ASP A 413 17.83 11.38 23.49
N ILE A 414 16.76 10.59 23.24
CA ILE A 414 15.44 10.86 23.73
C ILE A 414 15.21 10.36 25.17
N ASP A 415 14.27 11.03 25.87
CA ASP A 415 13.67 10.47 27.09
C ASP A 415 12.44 9.63 26.71
N LYS A 416 12.61 8.29 26.72
CA LYS A 416 11.51 7.34 26.40
C LYS A 416 10.28 7.45 27.29
N SER A 417 10.41 8.05 28.48
CA SER A 417 9.26 8.26 29.36
C SER A 417 8.30 9.35 28.87
N LEU A 418 8.77 10.23 27.97
CA LEU A 418 8.04 11.36 27.44
C LEU A 418 7.52 11.15 26.02
N ILE A 419 7.95 10.09 25.32
CA ILE A 419 7.68 9.87 23.88
C ILE A 419 7.08 8.48 23.70
N LYS A 420 6.12 8.37 22.78
CA LYS A 420 5.47 7.10 22.41
C LYS A 420 5.18 7.06 20.92
N ALA A 421 4.92 5.87 20.37
CA ALA A 421 4.42 5.71 19.02
C ALA A 421 3.16 6.56 18.78
N GLY A 422 3.11 7.26 17.67
CA GLY A 422 2.07 8.20 17.30
C GLY A 422 2.32 9.65 17.70
N ASP A 423 3.38 9.94 18.44
CA ASP A 423 3.75 11.32 18.75
C ASP A 423 4.38 12.02 17.53
N LEU A 424 4.08 13.31 17.37
CA LEU A 424 4.74 14.17 16.39
C LEU A 424 5.88 14.94 17.06
N LEU A 425 7.07 14.81 16.50
CA LEU A 425 8.26 15.48 16.98
C LEU A 425 8.74 16.52 15.96
N GLU A 426 9.27 17.64 16.45
CA GLU A 426 10.08 18.53 15.65
C GLU A 426 11.55 18.21 15.94
N VAL A 427 12.32 17.93 14.90
CA VAL A 427 13.68 17.44 15.00
C VAL A 427 14.62 18.22 14.07
N GLU A 428 15.90 18.31 14.42
CA GLU A 428 16.98 18.78 13.54
C GLU A 428 17.73 17.56 12.99
N ILE A 429 17.87 17.48 11.67
CA ILE A 429 18.63 16.43 11.01
C ILE A 429 20.11 16.65 11.23
N THR A 430 20.80 15.67 11.81
CA THR A 430 22.23 15.75 12.19
C THR A 430 23.13 14.95 11.26
N ASP A 431 22.61 13.86 10.69
CA ASP A 431 23.35 13.01 9.77
C ASP A 431 22.40 12.27 8.81
N ALA A 432 22.96 11.66 7.76
CA ALA A 432 22.21 10.90 6.77
C ALA A 432 23.09 9.81 6.16
N ASP A 433 22.51 8.64 5.92
CA ASP A 433 23.14 7.61 5.11
C ASP A 433 22.49 7.50 3.71
N GLN A 434 22.41 6.29 3.14
CA GLN A 434 21.87 6.06 1.81
C GLN A 434 20.33 6.09 1.76
N TYR A 435 19.67 5.79 2.88
CA TYR A 435 18.21 5.61 2.97
C TYR A 435 17.60 6.30 4.17
N ASP A 436 18.34 6.45 5.26
CA ASP A 436 17.86 6.89 6.56
C ASP A 436 18.45 8.24 6.96
N LEU A 437 17.78 8.92 7.90
CA LEU A 437 18.19 10.17 8.50
C LEU A 437 18.40 9.97 10.00
N TYR A 438 19.34 10.72 10.57
CA TYR A 438 19.59 10.79 12.01
C TYR A 438 19.28 12.19 12.50
N ALA A 439 18.68 12.30 13.67
CA ALA A 439 18.16 13.58 14.13
C ALA A 439 18.24 13.75 15.65
N LYS A 440 18.22 15.01 16.10
CA LYS A 440 18.06 15.37 17.51
C LYS A 440 16.70 16.02 17.74
N LEU A 441 16.10 15.68 18.87
CA LEU A 441 14.83 16.25 19.30
C LEU A 441 14.97 17.75 19.58
N ILE A 442 14.10 18.58 18.97
CA ILE A 442 13.93 19.99 19.34
C ILE A 442 12.77 20.11 20.33
N LYS A 443 11.61 19.56 19.99
CA LYS A 443 10.43 19.56 20.87
C LYS A 443 9.40 18.50 20.47
N ILE A 444 8.58 18.09 21.42
CA ILE A 444 7.37 17.30 21.21
C ILE A 444 6.25 18.26 20.78
N LYS A 445 5.58 17.99 19.67
CA LYS A 445 4.45 18.79 19.21
C LYS A 445 3.19 18.40 19.96
N SER A 446 2.53 19.37 20.61
CA SER A 446 1.16 19.18 21.10
C SER A 446 0.22 19.07 19.89
N VAL A 447 -0.59 18.02 19.84
CA VAL A 447 -1.63 17.82 18.82
C VAL A 447 -2.90 18.51 19.24
#